data_387d4ffa4636965b427bbef839eb7a62
#
_entry.id   387d4ffa4636965b427bbef839eb7a62
#
_cell.length_a   1.000
_cell.length_b   1.000
_cell.length_c   1.000
_cell.angle_alpha   90.00
_cell.angle_beta   90.00
_cell.angle_gamma   90.00
#
_symmetry.space_group_name_H-M   'P 1'
#
loop_
_entity.id
_entity.type
_entity.pdbx_description
1 polymer ?
#
loop_
_entity_poly.entity_id
_entity_poly.type
_entity_poly.pdbx_seq_one_letter_code
_entity_poly.pdbx_strand_id
1 'polypeptide(L)'
;MKPQLPVYIGSDAIPELIRYCRAQKFDRFTLVADENTYAALGQRLENALTQGGFAVKTIVLTGREVIPDEHYVVQVLLEAPIDGRPYLAVGSGTLTDIVRFASHRTRTGFISVPTAASVDGFTSIGAPMVIGRWKQTVQTQPPLAVFADEMTLRAAPRLMIASGFGDMMGKYTSLADWELGAILWDEPYDEAIDQRARRALNSCMANAEQIGRAGEAGICSQMEGLIETGLCMVEAGNSRPAGGSEHHLSHYWEMTLLKEGRPAILHGAKVGVATTLVARRYEKIRHMTRDEVSVRLAATPLPDREREIALLQNVFGAVAGQSILEQAPFLDMTAESFGQLKAKIVERWQDIQAIAATVPAPADLVELLRTVGGPADTRALGLNENEVAMAEKYAHYLRNRFTVMKLAYILGL
;
A
#
# COMPACT_ATOMS: atom_id res chain seq x y z
N MET A 1 -26.42 7.25 -2.82
CA MET A 1 -25.45 6.16 -2.63
C MET A 1 -24.49 6.19 -3.81
N LYS A 2 -23.17 6.23 -3.58
CA LYS A 2 -22.21 5.97 -4.67
C LYS A 2 -22.44 4.53 -5.15
N PRO A 3 -22.43 4.24 -6.47
CA PRO A 3 -22.58 2.87 -6.95
C PRO A 3 -21.48 2.02 -6.32
N GLN A 4 -21.86 0.90 -5.70
CA GLN A 4 -20.92 -0.03 -5.12
C GLN A 4 -20.11 -0.66 -6.24
N LEU A 5 -18.77 -0.68 -6.12
CA LEU A 5 -17.88 -1.31 -7.08
C LEU A 5 -18.19 -2.81 -7.18
N PRO A 6 -18.54 -3.35 -8.37
CA PRO A 6 -18.73 -4.78 -8.53
C PRO A 6 -17.42 -5.53 -8.29
N VAL A 7 -17.45 -6.49 -7.36
CA VAL A 7 -16.32 -7.36 -7.01
C VAL A 7 -16.78 -8.81 -7.02
N TYR A 8 -16.03 -9.67 -7.67
CA TYR A 8 -16.23 -11.11 -7.64
C TYR A 8 -14.90 -11.82 -7.35
N ILE A 9 -14.92 -12.75 -6.41
CA ILE A 9 -13.79 -13.61 -6.04
C ILE A 9 -14.29 -15.04 -6.03
N GLY A 10 -13.75 -15.90 -6.87
CA GLY A 10 -14.16 -17.31 -6.93
C GLY A 10 -13.74 -18.03 -8.20
N SER A 11 -14.08 -19.32 -8.31
CA SER A 11 -13.72 -20.17 -9.44
C SER A 11 -14.41 -19.81 -10.76
N ASP A 12 -15.54 -19.12 -10.68
CA ASP A 12 -16.34 -18.70 -11.84
C ASP A 12 -16.06 -17.25 -12.27
N ALA A 13 -14.90 -16.68 -11.91
CA ALA A 13 -14.59 -15.28 -12.17
C ALA A 13 -14.66 -14.91 -13.67
N ILE A 14 -14.20 -15.79 -14.56
CA ILE A 14 -14.27 -15.53 -16.01
C ILE A 14 -15.73 -15.53 -16.52
N PRO A 15 -16.59 -16.54 -16.24
CA PRO A 15 -18.01 -16.49 -16.55
C PRO A 15 -18.73 -15.25 -16.01
N GLU A 16 -18.45 -14.87 -14.76
CA GLU A 16 -19.04 -13.69 -14.14
C GLU A 16 -18.59 -12.38 -14.81
N LEU A 17 -17.31 -12.27 -15.18
CA LEU A 17 -16.80 -11.14 -15.96
C LEU A 17 -17.52 -11.04 -17.31
N ILE A 18 -17.69 -12.14 -18.03
CA ILE A 18 -18.43 -12.16 -19.31
C ILE A 18 -19.88 -11.72 -19.11
N ARG A 19 -20.55 -12.20 -18.05
CA ARG A 19 -21.91 -11.80 -17.71
C ARG A 19 -22.00 -10.29 -17.43
N TYR A 20 -21.09 -9.77 -16.64
CA TYR A 20 -20.98 -8.34 -16.34
C TYR A 20 -20.76 -7.52 -17.62
N CYS A 21 -19.80 -7.94 -18.48
CA CYS A 21 -19.52 -7.22 -19.73
C CYS A 21 -20.74 -7.17 -20.67
N ARG A 22 -21.50 -8.24 -20.77
CA ARG A 22 -22.76 -8.24 -21.54
C ARG A 22 -23.81 -7.30 -20.95
N ALA A 23 -23.94 -7.29 -19.62
CA ALA A 23 -24.88 -6.40 -18.93
C ALA A 23 -24.51 -4.91 -19.14
N GLN A 24 -23.21 -4.60 -19.18
CA GLN A 24 -22.69 -3.25 -19.48
C GLN A 24 -22.68 -2.92 -20.98
N LYS A 25 -23.09 -3.86 -21.85
CA LYS A 25 -23.09 -3.72 -23.32
C LYS A 25 -21.71 -3.41 -23.91
N PHE A 26 -20.64 -3.89 -23.27
CA PHE A 26 -19.32 -3.89 -23.88
C PHE A 26 -19.27 -4.94 -25.02
N ASP A 27 -18.55 -4.64 -26.09
CA ASP A 27 -18.37 -5.53 -27.25
C ASP A 27 -16.89 -5.76 -27.58
N ARG A 28 -16.01 -4.98 -26.96
CA ARG A 28 -14.57 -5.02 -27.25
C ARG A 28 -13.73 -4.61 -26.05
N PHE A 29 -12.45 -5.09 -26.02
CA PHE A 29 -11.51 -4.80 -24.93
C PHE A 29 -10.08 -4.64 -25.43
N THR A 30 -9.27 -3.91 -24.65
CA THR A 30 -7.80 -3.98 -24.68
C THR A 30 -7.33 -4.78 -23.47
N LEU A 31 -6.86 -6.00 -23.67
CA LEU A 31 -6.29 -6.84 -22.62
C LEU A 31 -4.79 -6.52 -22.50
N VAL A 32 -4.35 -6.16 -21.30
CA VAL A 32 -2.93 -5.89 -21.02
C VAL A 32 -2.46 -6.85 -19.94
N ALA A 33 -1.37 -7.54 -20.24
CA ALA A 33 -0.68 -8.50 -19.38
C ALA A 33 0.84 -8.38 -19.58
N ASP A 34 1.65 -8.98 -18.72
CA ASP A 34 3.02 -9.35 -19.02
C ASP A 34 3.09 -10.84 -19.44
N GLU A 35 4.27 -11.32 -19.84
CA GLU A 35 4.43 -12.70 -20.27
C GLU A 35 3.98 -13.72 -19.22
N ASN A 36 4.28 -13.48 -17.94
CA ASN A 36 3.92 -14.38 -16.83
C ASN A 36 2.41 -14.37 -16.57
N THR A 37 1.81 -13.18 -16.50
CA THR A 37 0.39 -13.04 -16.19
C THR A 37 -0.51 -13.41 -17.37
N TYR A 38 0.00 -13.26 -18.60
CA TYR A 38 -0.67 -13.78 -19.80
C TYR A 38 -0.72 -15.30 -19.77
N ALA A 39 0.40 -15.98 -19.47
CA ALA A 39 0.43 -17.42 -19.32
C ALA A 39 -0.44 -17.92 -18.16
N ALA A 40 -0.46 -17.21 -17.02
CA ALA A 40 -1.22 -17.60 -15.84
C ALA A 40 -2.74 -17.49 -16.02
N LEU A 41 -3.23 -16.43 -16.67
CA LEU A 41 -4.66 -16.13 -16.81
C LEU A 41 -5.03 -15.49 -18.15
N GLY A 42 -4.18 -14.62 -18.70
CA GLY A 42 -4.50 -13.78 -19.86
C GLY A 42 -4.99 -14.58 -21.06
N GLN A 43 -4.29 -15.68 -21.41
CA GLN A 43 -4.67 -16.54 -22.54
C GLN A 43 -6.04 -17.22 -22.35
N ARG A 44 -6.35 -17.69 -21.13
CA ARG A 44 -7.67 -18.27 -20.82
C ARG A 44 -8.77 -17.23 -20.94
N LEU A 45 -8.53 -16.03 -20.44
CA LEU A 45 -9.47 -14.91 -20.48
C LEU A 45 -9.71 -14.45 -21.91
N GLU A 46 -8.66 -14.26 -22.72
CA GLU A 46 -8.76 -13.88 -24.13
C GLU A 46 -9.57 -14.89 -24.93
N ASN A 47 -9.28 -16.18 -24.77
CA ASN A 47 -10.03 -17.25 -25.42
C ASN A 47 -11.52 -17.23 -25.03
N ALA A 48 -11.82 -17.08 -23.74
CA ALA A 48 -13.20 -17.05 -23.25
C ALA A 48 -13.98 -15.81 -23.77
N LEU A 49 -13.34 -14.65 -23.81
CA LEU A 49 -13.94 -13.44 -24.38
C LEU A 49 -14.19 -13.57 -25.87
N THR A 50 -13.22 -14.07 -26.63
CA THR A 50 -13.34 -14.28 -28.09
C THR A 50 -14.46 -15.28 -28.41
N GLN A 51 -14.54 -16.40 -27.69
CA GLN A 51 -15.63 -17.36 -27.79
C GLN A 51 -16.97 -16.75 -27.37
N GLY A 52 -16.95 -15.79 -26.42
CA GLY A 52 -18.11 -15.04 -26.00
C GLY A 52 -18.58 -13.96 -26.99
N GLY A 53 -17.87 -13.79 -28.13
CA GLY A 53 -18.20 -12.85 -29.20
C GLY A 53 -17.64 -11.43 -28.99
N PHE A 54 -16.72 -11.24 -28.05
CA PHE A 54 -16.05 -9.96 -27.84
C PHE A 54 -14.81 -9.78 -28.72
N ALA A 55 -14.58 -8.57 -29.22
CA ALA A 55 -13.34 -8.24 -29.93
C ALA A 55 -12.24 -7.88 -28.93
N VAL A 56 -11.15 -8.66 -28.92
CA VAL A 56 -10.04 -8.45 -27.97
C VAL A 56 -8.78 -8.02 -28.72
N LYS A 57 -8.19 -6.90 -28.33
CA LYS A 57 -6.81 -6.52 -28.67
C LYS A 57 -5.94 -6.84 -27.48
N THR A 58 -5.05 -7.79 -27.61
CA THR A 58 -4.11 -8.18 -26.55
C THR A 58 -2.79 -7.45 -26.72
N ILE A 59 -2.26 -6.94 -25.62
CA ILE A 59 -0.95 -6.31 -25.46
C ILE A 59 -0.22 -7.09 -24.38
N VAL A 60 0.87 -7.76 -24.74
CA VAL A 60 1.74 -8.48 -23.80
C VAL A 60 3.04 -7.68 -23.62
N LEU A 61 3.22 -7.14 -22.43
CA LEU A 61 4.43 -6.41 -22.08
C LEU A 61 5.58 -7.41 -21.87
N THR A 62 6.70 -7.16 -22.56
CA THR A 62 7.87 -8.03 -22.54
C THR A 62 9.03 -7.33 -21.82
N GLY A 63 9.86 -8.11 -21.12
CA GLY A 63 11.03 -7.59 -20.44
C GLY A 63 11.43 -8.46 -19.25
N ARG A 64 12.65 -8.25 -18.75
CA ARG A 64 13.13 -8.98 -17.58
C ARG A 64 12.28 -8.72 -16.33
N GLU A 65 11.83 -7.48 -16.18
CA GLU A 65 10.96 -7.00 -15.10
C GLU A 65 10.10 -5.86 -15.64
N VAL A 66 8.77 -6.04 -15.60
CA VAL A 66 7.83 -4.97 -15.94
C VAL A 66 7.63 -4.11 -14.72
N ILE A 67 7.89 -2.81 -14.84
CA ILE A 67 7.69 -1.81 -13.79
C ILE A 67 6.70 -0.73 -14.27
N PRO A 68 5.97 -0.05 -13.39
CA PRO A 68 4.97 0.94 -13.78
C PRO A 68 5.66 2.27 -14.14
N ASP A 69 6.39 2.31 -15.26
CA ASP A 69 7.13 3.47 -15.74
C ASP A 69 6.62 4.04 -17.08
N GLU A 70 7.24 5.13 -17.52
CA GLU A 70 6.92 5.77 -18.78
C GLU A 70 7.11 4.86 -20.00
N HIS A 71 8.06 3.91 -19.97
CA HIS A 71 8.31 3.00 -21.08
C HIS A 71 7.10 2.12 -21.37
N TYR A 72 6.62 1.41 -20.33
CA TYR A 72 5.50 0.50 -20.50
C TYR A 72 4.16 1.23 -20.69
N VAL A 73 3.99 2.39 -20.07
CA VAL A 73 2.80 3.23 -20.32
C VAL A 73 2.75 3.67 -21.77
N VAL A 74 3.85 4.16 -22.33
CA VAL A 74 3.91 4.58 -23.73
C VAL A 74 3.66 3.42 -24.67
N GLN A 75 4.22 2.24 -24.39
CA GLN A 75 3.94 1.03 -25.17
C GLN A 75 2.44 0.72 -25.20
N VAL A 76 1.77 0.69 -24.03
CA VAL A 76 0.32 0.45 -23.96
C VAL A 76 -0.47 1.49 -24.73
N LEU A 77 -0.12 2.80 -24.62
CA LEU A 77 -0.82 3.87 -25.30
C LEU A 77 -0.64 3.83 -26.83
N LEU A 78 0.52 3.37 -27.33
CA LEU A 78 0.78 3.25 -28.77
C LEU A 78 0.08 2.04 -29.39
N GLU A 79 -0.01 0.92 -28.66
CA GLU A 79 -0.59 -0.32 -29.20
C GLU A 79 -2.11 -0.41 -28.99
N ALA A 80 -2.67 0.34 -28.03
CA ALA A 80 -4.11 0.32 -27.75
C ALA A 80 -4.89 1.05 -28.86
N PRO A 81 -5.99 0.46 -29.36
CA PRO A 81 -6.88 1.16 -30.30
C PRO A 81 -7.54 2.39 -29.67
N ILE A 82 -7.69 3.45 -30.46
CA ILE A 82 -8.33 4.70 -30.02
C ILE A 82 -9.83 4.66 -30.43
N ASP A 83 -10.59 3.72 -29.85
CA ASP A 83 -12.01 3.52 -30.17
C ASP A 83 -12.91 3.48 -28.93
N GLY A 84 -12.40 3.93 -27.77
CA GLY A 84 -13.16 4.04 -26.53
C GLY A 84 -13.39 2.73 -25.78
N ARG A 85 -12.77 1.62 -26.23
CA ARG A 85 -12.91 0.33 -25.55
C ARG A 85 -12.29 0.35 -24.14
N PRO A 86 -12.92 -0.32 -23.15
CA PRO A 86 -12.30 -0.45 -21.83
C PRO A 86 -11.09 -1.39 -21.87
N TYR A 87 -10.21 -1.21 -20.87
CA TYR A 87 -9.04 -2.07 -20.66
C TYR A 87 -9.37 -3.21 -19.68
N LEU A 88 -8.67 -4.33 -19.84
CA LEU A 88 -8.58 -5.42 -18.86
C LEU A 88 -7.15 -5.44 -18.31
N ALA A 89 -6.97 -5.13 -17.05
CA ALA A 89 -5.69 -5.23 -16.36
C ALA A 89 -5.51 -6.65 -15.84
N VAL A 90 -4.83 -7.50 -16.59
CA VAL A 90 -4.60 -8.90 -16.22
C VAL A 90 -3.25 -9.03 -15.57
N GLY A 91 -3.22 -8.98 -14.23
CA GLY A 91 -1.95 -9.02 -13.51
C GLY A 91 -2.07 -8.58 -12.06
N SER A 92 -0.94 -8.35 -11.41
CA SER A 92 -0.87 -7.83 -10.05
C SER A 92 -0.83 -6.28 -10.02
N GLY A 93 -0.32 -5.70 -8.95
CA GLY A 93 -0.29 -4.26 -8.74
C GLY A 93 0.34 -3.48 -9.90
N THR A 94 1.48 -3.92 -10.41
CA THR A 94 2.20 -3.26 -11.53
C THR A 94 1.33 -3.11 -12.78
N LEU A 95 0.72 -4.21 -13.23
CA LEU A 95 -0.16 -4.19 -14.41
C LEU A 95 -1.41 -3.35 -14.16
N THR A 96 -1.96 -3.44 -12.95
CA THR A 96 -3.10 -2.61 -12.54
C THR A 96 -2.75 -1.12 -12.61
N ASP A 97 -1.57 -0.70 -12.15
CA ASP A 97 -1.15 0.71 -12.15
C ASP A 97 -0.89 1.24 -13.56
N ILE A 98 -0.19 0.46 -14.42
CA ILE A 98 0.02 0.82 -15.83
C ILE A 98 -1.31 1.00 -16.54
N VAL A 99 -2.23 0.05 -16.41
CA VAL A 99 -3.53 0.06 -17.09
C VAL A 99 -4.44 1.14 -16.51
N ARG A 100 -4.47 1.31 -15.20
CA ARG A 100 -5.20 2.39 -14.54
C ARG A 100 -4.77 3.75 -15.08
N PHE A 101 -3.47 3.98 -15.16
CA PHE A 101 -2.93 5.23 -15.69
C PHE A 101 -3.30 5.40 -17.18
N ALA A 102 -3.06 4.39 -18.02
CA ALA A 102 -3.36 4.44 -19.45
C ALA A 102 -4.85 4.68 -19.72
N SER A 103 -5.74 3.93 -19.05
CA SER A 103 -7.19 4.08 -19.19
C SER A 103 -7.69 5.46 -18.76
N HIS A 104 -7.12 6.02 -17.68
CA HIS A 104 -7.43 7.37 -17.24
C HIS A 104 -7.00 8.43 -18.28
N ARG A 105 -5.81 8.30 -18.86
CA ARG A 105 -5.31 9.25 -19.88
C ARG A 105 -6.07 9.17 -21.19
N THR A 106 -6.58 7.98 -21.56
CA THR A 106 -7.43 7.78 -22.74
C THR A 106 -8.93 8.02 -22.47
N ARG A 107 -9.29 8.42 -21.25
CA ARG A 107 -10.68 8.68 -20.82
C ARG A 107 -11.61 7.47 -21.03
N THR A 108 -11.08 6.27 -20.81
CA THR A 108 -11.82 5.01 -20.81
C THR A 108 -11.87 4.42 -19.41
N GLY A 109 -12.58 3.34 -19.22
CA GLY A 109 -12.55 2.58 -17.97
C GLY A 109 -11.60 1.39 -18.07
N PHE A 110 -11.37 0.74 -16.93
CA PHE A 110 -10.70 -0.55 -16.90
C PHE A 110 -11.36 -1.50 -15.90
N ILE A 111 -11.22 -2.80 -16.16
CA ILE A 111 -11.62 -3.87 -15.25
C ILE A 111 -10.31 -4.48 -14.72
N SER A 112 -10.21 -4.64 -13.40
CA SER A 112 -9.08 -5.32 -12.77
C SER A 112 -9.32 -6.82 -12.75
N VAL A 113 -8.33 -7.60 -13.22
CA VAL A 113 -8.36 -9.06 -13.21
C VAL A 113 -7.06 -9.55 -12.53
N PRO A 114 -7.03 -9.56 -11.19
CA PRO A 114 -5.85 -9.89 -10.41
C PRO A 114 -5.37 -11.33 -10.65
N THR A 115 -4.05 -11.51 -10.81
CA THR A 115 -3.41 -12.83 -10.89
C THR A 115 -2.72 -13.26 -9.60
N ALA A 116 -2.61 -12.37 -8.63
CA ALA A 116 -2.08 -12.64 -7.29
C ALA A 116 -2.72 -11.70 -6.28
N ALA A 117 -3.06 -12.18 -5.10
CA ALA A 117 -3.53 -11.38 -3.96
C ALA A 117 -2.32 -10.74 -3.25
N SER A 118 -1.66 -9.75 -3.88
CA SER A 118 -0.32 -9.28 -3.48
C SER A 118 -0.26 -7.86 -2.92
N VAL A 119 -1.28 -7.03 -3.13
CA VAL A 119 -1.37 -5.63 -2.68
C VAL A 119 -2.82 -5.18 -2.54
N ASP A 120 -3.08 -4.12 -1.78
CA ASP A 120 -4.41 -3.51 -1.63
C ASP A 120 -4.77 -2.47 -2.72
N GLY A 121 -3.87 -2.25 -3.67
CA GLY A 121 -4.00 -1.24 -4.71
C GLY A 121 -5.04 -1.52 -5.81
N PHE A 122 -5.69 -2.69 -5.85
CA PHE A 122 -6.58 -3.07 -6.96
C PHE A 122 -7.77 -2.14 -7.14
N THR A 123 -8.34 -1.66 -6.06
CA THR A 123 -9.55 -0.79 -6.05
C THR A 123 -9.25 0.69 -5.85
N SER A 124 -8.01 1.07 -5.55
CA SER A 124 -7.61 2.44 -5.29
C SER A 124 -7.74 3.36 -6.52
N ILE A 125 -7.66 4.68 -6.29
CA ILE A 125 -7.61 5.70 -7.36
C ILE A 125 -6.18 6.17 -7.66
N GLY A 126 -5.21 5.79 -6.84
CA GLY A 126 -3.81 6.14 -7.04
C GLY A 126 -3.10 5.12 -7.91
N ALA A 127 -2.31 5.58 -8.87
CA ALA A 127 -1.35 4.78 -9.64
C ALA A 127 0.07 5.16 -9.21
N PRO A 128 0.76 4.33 -8.41
CA PRO A 128 2.18 4.51 -8.14
C PRO A 128 3.01 4.26 -9.40
N MET A 129 3.58 5.35 -9.95
CA MET A 129 4.36 5.32 -11.20
C MET A 129 5.81 5.69 -10.93
N VAL A 130 6.74 5.12 -11.70
CA VAL A 130 8.14 5.53 -11.76
C VAL A 130 8.33 6.44 -12.96
N ILE A 131 8.47 7.74 -12.74
CA ILE A 131 8.61 8.75 -13.79
C ILE A 131 9.94 9.48 -13.60
N GLY A 132 10.79 9.46 -14.61
CA GLY A 132 12.13 10.05 -14.52
C GLY A 132 12.97 9.46 -13.39
N ARG A 133 12.84 8.16 -13.14
CA ARG A 133 13.47 7.40 -12.04
C ARG A 133 12.94 7.73 -10.63
N TRP A 134 11.79 8.42 -10.53
CA TRP A 134 11.17 8.74 -9.23
C TRP A 134 9.80 8.10 -9.11
N LYS A 135 9.55 7.50 -7.95
CA LYS A 135 8.22 6.97 -7.63
C LYS A 135 7.31 8.09 -7.15
N GLN A 136 6.20 8.27 -7.85
CA GLN A 136 5.14 9.20 -7.49
C GLN A 136 3.78 8.58 -7.71
N THR A 137 2.83 8.90 -6.85
CA THR A 137 1.45 8.42 -7.00
C THR A 137 0.66 9.43 -7.82
N VAL A 138 0.21 9.02 -9.00
CA VAL A 138 -0.66 9.84 -9.85
C VAL A 138 -2.10 9.53 -9.51
N GLN A 139 -2.90 10.57 -9.23
CA GLN A 139 -4.33 10.43 -9.02
C GLN A 139 -5.02 10.13 -10.35
N THR A 140 -5.82 9.08 -10.37
CA THR A 140 -6.48 8.56 -11.57
C THR A 140 -7.93 8.18 -11.26
N GLN A 141 -8.35 6.94 -11.54
CA GLN A 141 -9.70 6.44 -11.39
C GLN A 141 -9.73 5.03 -10.77
N PRO A 142 -10.81 4.65 -10.08
CA PRO A 142 -11.00 3.27 -9.65
C PRO A 142 -11.33 2.39 -10.87
N PRO A 143 -11.21 1.05 -10.76
CA PRO A 143 -11.69 0.13 -11.80
C PRO A 143 -13.21 0.20 -11.92
N LEU A 144 -13.73 -0.25 -13.07
CA LEU A 144 -15.18 -0.47 -13.30
C LEU A 144 -15.70 -1.67 -12.52
N ALA A 145 -14.86 -2.69 -12.35
CA ALA A 145 -15.12 -3.91 -11.60
C ALA A 145 -13.81 -4.66 -11.31
N VAL A 146 -13.86 -5.61 -10.37
CA VAL A 146 -12.77 -6.54 -10.07
C VAL A 146 -13.28 -7.98 -10.20
N PHE A 147 -12.56 -8.81 -10.97
CA PHE A 147 -12.84 -10.24 -11.10
C PHE A 147 -11.58 -11.04 -10.79
N ALA A 148 -11.58 -11.74 -9.68
CA ALA A 148 -10.44 -12.48 -9.16
C ALA A 148 -10.71 -14.00 -9.25
N ASP A 149 -9.98 -14.67 -10.16
CA ASP A 149 -10.05 -16.13 -10.36
C ASP A 149 -9.29 -16.84 -9.24
N GLU A 150 -10.03 -17.47 -8.35
CA GLU A 150 -9.49 -18.13 -7.14
C GLU A 150 -8.38 -19.15 -7.48
N MET A 151 -8.54 -19.94 -8.53
CA MET A 151 -7.55 -20.92 -8.94
C MET A 151 -6.24 -20.25 -9.35
N THR A 152 -6.31 -19.14 -10.09
CA THR A 152 -5.13 -18.35 -10.48
C THR A 152 -4.46 -17.73 -9.26
N LEU A 153 -5.23 -17.14 -8.33
CA LEU A 153 -4.69 -16.54 -7.12
C LEU A 153 -3.93 -17.56 -6.26
N ARG A 154 -4.45 -18.79 -6.13
CA ARG A 154 -3.80 -19.88 -5.38
C ARG A 154 -2.54 -20.40 -6.07
N ALA A 155 -2.49 -20.36 -7.38
CA ALA A 155 -1.33 -20.76 -8.18
C ALA A 155 -0.24 -19.68 -8.24
N ALA A 156 -0.48 -18.50 -7.72
CA ALA A 156 0.49 -17.39 -7.70
C ALA A 156 1.78 -17.79 -6.94
N PRO A 157 2.93 -17.18 -7.30
CA PRO A 157 4.17 -17.41 -6.56
C PRO A 157 4.01 -17.17 -5.06
N ARG A 158 4.54 -18.08 -4.24
CA ARG A 158 4.40 -18.02 -2.77
C ARG A 158 4.82 -16.68 -2.17
N LEU A 159 5.89 -16.08 -2.69
CA LEU A 159 6.34 -14.77 -2.23
C LEU A 159 5.35 -13.64 -2.54
N MET A 160 4.55 -13.75 -3.60
CA MET A 160 3.50 -12.78 -3.89
C MET A 160 2.31 -12.93 -2.95
N ILE A 161 1.94 -14.18 -2.61
CA ILE A 161 0.91 -14.46 -1.60
C ILE A 161 1.36 -13.90 -0.24
N ALA A 162 2.57 -14.21 0.18
CA ALA A 162 3.14 -13.70 1.42
C ALA A 162 3.28 -12.15 1.42
N SER A 163 3.54 -11.54 0.24
CA SER A 163 3.55 -10.09 0.08
C SER A 163 2.17 -9.48 0.37
N GLY A 164 1.08 -10.03 -0.18
CA GLY A 164 -0.25 -9.56 0.12
C GLY A 164 -0.63 -9.67 1.60
N PHE A 165 -0.20 -10.77 2.23
CA PHE A 165 -0.35 -10.93 3.68
C PHE A 165 0.41 -9.86 4.46
N GLY A 166 1.66 -9.57 4.07
CA GLY A 166 2.47 -8.51 4.69
C GLY A 166 1.86 -7.12 4.50
N ASP A 167 1.24 -6.86 3.35
CA ASP A 167 0.50 -5.62 3.10
C ASP A 167 -0.73 -5.51 4.01
N MET A 168 -1.52 -6.59 4.16
CA MET A 168 -2.62 -6.64 5.13
C MET A 168 -2.13 -6.45 6.56
N MET A 169 -1.04 -7.12 6.96
CA MET A 169 -0.47 -7.01 8.31
C MET A 169 -0.07 -5.55 8.65
N GLY A 170 0.34 -4.76 7.66
CA GLY A 170 0.62 -3.33 7.81
C GLY A 170 -0.53 -2.53 8.43
N LYS A 171 -1.77 -3.01 8.30
CA LYS A 171 -2.97 -2.34 8.83
C LYS A 171 -3.00 -2.30 10.37
N TYR A 172 -2.25 -3.16 11.05
CA TYR A 172 -2.07 -3.04 12.50
C TYR A 172 -1.46 -1.69 12.90
N THR A 173 -0.44 -1.25 12.17
CA THR A 173 0.27 -0.01 12.48
C THR A 173 -0.32 1.21 11.76
N SER A 174 -0.84 1.06 10.53
CA SER A 174 -1.44 2.19 9.82
C SER A 174 -2.73 2.69 10.46
N LEU A 175 -3.59 1.81 10.97
CA LEU A 175 -4.81 2.20 11.68
C LEU A 175 -4.50 2.83 13.04
N ALA A 176 -3.51 2.30 13.77
CA ALA A 176 -3.02 2.91 14.99
C ALA A 176 -2.40 4.31 14.74
N ASP A 177 -1.63 4.48 13.66
CA ASP A 177 -1.08 5.78 13.26
C ASP A 177 -2.18 6.76 12.83
N TRP A 178 -3.24 6.28 12.17
CA TRP A 178 -4.36 7.13 11.76
C TRP A 178 -5.12 7.67 12.97
N GLU A 179 -5.42 6.81 13.94
CA GLU A 179 -6.06 7.20 15.20
C GLU A 179 -5.14 8.14 16.02
N LEU A 180 -3.83 7.85 16.07
CA LEU A 180 -2.82 8.69 16.71
C LEU A 180 -2.76 10.10 16.08
N GLY A 181 -2.77 10.17 14.74
CA GLY A 181 -2.81 11.43 14.00
C GLY A 181 -4.08 12.23 14.28
N ALA A 182 -5.23 11.55 14.43
CA ALA A 182 -6.48 12.20 14.80
C ALA A 182 -6.42 12.86 16.18
N ILE A 183 -5.91 12.17 17.20
CA ILE A 183 -5.89 12.68 18.57
C ILE A 183 -4.78 13.70 18.82
N LEU A 184 -3.68 13.70 18.08
CA LEU A 184 -2.52 14.58 18.31
C LEU A 184 -2.38 15.70 17.27
N TRP A 185 -2.83 15.47 16.03
CA TRP A 185 -2.57 16.37 14.90
C TRP A 185 -3.85 16.83 14.21
N ASP A 186 -5.01 16.51 14.79
CA ASP A 186 -6.34 16.85 14.28
C ASP A 186 -6.55 16.38 12.82
N GLU A 187 -5.91 15.23 12.46
CA GLU A 187 -6.08 14.62 11.15
C GLU A 187 -7.51 14.06 10.98
N PRO A 188 -8.10 14.16 9.78
CA PRO A 188 -9.41 13.59 9.53
C PRO A 188 -9.41 12.08 9.80
N TYR A 189 -10.38 11.62 10.58
CA TYR A 189 -10.56 10.22 10.97
C TYR A 189 -12.03 9.82 10.83
N ASP A 190 -12.25 8.61 10.34
CA ASP A 190 -13.57 8.00 10.22
C ASP A 190 -13.57 6.63 10.89
N GLU A 191 -14.26 6.56 12.03
CA GLU A 191 -14.34 5.34 12.84
C GLU A 191 -14.99 4.17 12.10
N ALA A 192 -15.99 4.42 11.25
CA ALA A 192 -16.66 3.35 10.52
C ALA A 192 -15.72 2.72 9.47
N ILE A 193 -14.91 3.52 8.81
CA ILE A 193 -13.88 3.06 7.88
C ILE A 193 -12.79 2.29 8.63
N ASP A 194 -12.31 2.81 9.77
CA ASP A 194 -11.31 2.13 10.63
C ASP A 194 -11.81 0.74 11.06
N GLN A 195 -13.03 0.66 11.58
CA GLN A 195 -13.61 -0.61 12.01
C GLN A 195 -13.77 -1.62 10.86
N ARG A 196 -14.08 -1.16 9.63
CA ARG A 196 -14.14 -2.02 8.45
C ARG A 196 -12.76 -2.57 8.11
N ALA A 197 -11.74 -1.70 8.08
CA ALA A 197 -10.36 -2.10 7.81
C ALA A 197 -9.83 -3.07 8.88
N ARG A 198 -10.14 -2.85 10.17
CA ARG A 198 -9.78 -3.77 11.26
C ARG A 198 -10.47 -5.14 11.12
N ARG A 199 -11.74 -5.18 10.71
CA ARG A 199 -12.42 -6.47 10.45
C ARG A 199 -11.77 -7.25 9.32
N ALA A 200 -11.43 -6.57 8.22
CA ALA A 200 -10.73 -7.16 7.09
C ALA A 200 -9.33 -7.69 7.48
N LEU A 201 -8.58 -6.89 8.24
CA LEU A 201 -7.30 -7.30 8.82
C LEU A 201 -7.43 -8.55 9.67
N ASN A 202 -8.34 -8.54 10.66
CA ASN A 202 -8.51 -9.65 11.60
C ASN A 202 -8.93 -10.94 10.88
N SER A 203 -9.81 -10.85 9.88
CA SER A 203 -10.20 -12.00 9.05
C SER A 203 -9.00 -12.58 8.31
N CYS A 204 -8.18 -11.74 7.68
CA CYS A 204 -6.98 -12.18 6.98
C CYS A 204 -5.97 -12.84 7.94
N MET A 205 -5.68 -12.22 9.08
CA MET A 205 -4.71 -12.74 10.07
C MET A 205 -5.17 -14.08 10.67
N ALA A 206 -6.46 -14.24 10.93
CA ALA A 206 -7.02 -15.49 11.42
C ALA A 206 -6.85 -16.66 10.42
N ASN A 207 -6.66 -16.37 9.15
CA ASN A 207 -6.46 -17.36 8.08
C ASN A 207 -4.98 -17.58 7.70
N ALA A 208 -4.00 -17.09 8.48
CA ALA A 208 -2.58 -17.12 8.15
C ALA A 208 -2.08 -18.52 7.72
N GLU A 209 -2.44 -19.57 8.43
CA GLU A 209 -2.05 -20.94 8.07
C GLU A 209 -2.63 -21.39 6.73
N GLN A 210 -3.89 -21.04 6.44
CA GLN A 210 -4.52 -21.37 5.17
C GLN A 210 -3.88 -20.57 4.02
N ILE A 211 -3.54 -19.31 4.25
CA ILE A 211 -2.81 -18.47 3.31
C ILE A 211 -1.44 -19.07 3.02
N GLY A 212 -0.69 -19.46 4.06
CA GLY A 212 0.62 -20.10 3.91
C GLY A 212 0.59 -21.40 3.10
N ARG A 213 -0.53 -22.12 3.10
CA ARG A 213 -0.74 -23.33 2.27
C ARG A 213 -1.36 -23.02 0.89
N ALA A 214 -1.69 -21.76 0.59
CA ALA A 214 -2.51 -21.33 -0.55
C ALA A 214 -3.86 -22.07 -0.60
N GLY A 215 -4.46 -22.30 0.56
CA GLY A 215 -5.79 -22.86 0.68
C GLY A 215 -6.85 -21.88 0.18
N GLU A 216 -7.96 -22.40 -0.36
CA GLU A 216 -9.03 -21.61 -0.95
C GLU A 216 -9.56 -20.53 0.01
N ALA A 217 -10.00 -20.93 1.21
CA ALA A 217 -10.53 -20.00 2.19
C ALA A 217 -9.53 -18.91 2.60
N GLY A 218 -8.23 -19.27 2.73
CA GLY A 218 -7.18 -18.32 3.06
C GLY A 218 -6.95 -17.28 1.95
N ILE A 219 -6.83 -17.72 0.71
CA ILE A 219 -6.58 -16.84 -0.44
C ILE A 219 -7.79 -15.94 -0.72
N CYS A 220 -9.01 -16.48 -0.62
CA CYS A 220 -10.23 -15.65 -0.73
C CYS A 220 -10.28 -14.59 0.37
N SER A 221 -10.05 -14.97 1.64
CA SER A 221 -10.02 -14.03 2.76
C SER A 221 -8.95 -12.94 2.60
N GLN A 222 -7.75 -13.30 2.10
CA GLN A 222 -6.70 -12.32 1.82
C GLN A 222 -7.12 -11.36 0.70
N MET A 223 -7.67 -11.88 -0.41
CA MET A 223 -8.10 -11.05 -1.52
C MET A 223 -9.25 -10.12 -1.13
N GLU A 224 -10.23 -10.63 -0.37
CA GLU A 224 -11.33 -9.82 0.20
C GLU A 224 -10.80 -8.70 1.09
N GLY A 225 -9.83 -9.02 1.96
CA GLY A 225 -9.19 -8.03 2.83
C GLY A 225 -8.47 -6.93 2.05
N LEU A 226 -7.69 -7.29 1.04
CA LEU A 226 -6.99 -6.35 0.17
C LEU A 226 -7.96 -5.45 -0.62
N ILE A 227 -9.04 -6.01 -1.13
CA ILE A 227 -10.11 -5.24 -1.81
C ILE A 227 -10.77 -4.28 -0.84
N GLU A 228 -11.16 -4.75 0.36
CA GLU A 228 -11.85 -3.93 1.36
C GLU A 228 -11.00 -2.76 1.84
N THR A 229 -9.71 -2.98 2.09
CA THR A 229 -8.79 -1.90 2.49
C THR A 229 -8.57 -0.89 1.36
N GLY A 230 -8.53 -1.34 0.11
CA GLY A 230 -8.52 -0.46 -1.06
C GLY A 230 -9.80 0.39 -1.18
N LEU A 231 -10.97 -0.18 -0.91
CA LEU A 231 -12.24 0.56 -0.86
C LEU A 231 -12.27 1.57 0.31
N CYS A 232 -11.72 1.20 1.47
CA CYS A 232 -11.56 2.13 2.60
C CYS A 232 -10.73 3.36 2.21
N MET A 233 -9.65 3.18 1.44
CA MET A 233 -8.85 4.31 0.92
C MET A 233 -9.66 5.23 -0.01
N VAL A 234 -10.46 4.66 -0.90
CA VAL A 234 -11.30 5.44 -1.83
C VAL A 234 -12.35 6.24 -1.07
N GLU A 235 -12.98 5.63 -0.07
CA GLU A 235 -14.02 6.26 0.73
C GLU A 235 -13.46 7.38 1.62
N ALA A 236 -12.33 7.13 2.28
CA ALA A 236 -11.61 8.13 3.06
C ALA A 236 -11.01 9.27 2.21
N GLY A 237 -10.90 9.09 0.88
CA GLY A 237 -10.26 10.05 -0.03
C GLY A 237 -8.74 10.18 0.17
N ASN A 238 -8.13 9.27 0.91
CA ASN A 238 -6.70 9.23 1.19
C ASN A 238 -6.26 7.81 1.60
N SER A 239 -4.94 7.60 1.71
CA SER A 239 -4.40 6.26 2.04
C SER A 239 -4.10 6.05 3.53
N ARG A 240 -4.62 6.88 4.45
CA ARG A 240 -4.40 6.69 5.91
C ARG A 240 -4.95 5.36 6.44
N PRO A 241 -6.12 4.88 6.00
CA PRO A 241 -6.63 3.59 6.48
C PRO A 241 -5.74 2.40 6.14
N ALA A 242 -4.85 2.54 5.16
CA ALA A 242 -4.07 1.44 4.61
C ALA A 242 -2.56 1.60 4.74
N GLY A 243 -2.05 2.81 5.03
CA GLY A 243 -0.61 3.05 5.10
C GLY A 243 -0.24 4.09 6.15
N GLY A 244 0.65 3.73 7.06
CA GLY A 244 1.24 4.55 8.12
C GLY A 244 2.77 4.53 8.07
N SER A 245 3.39 4.46 9.24
CA SER A 245 4.84 4.39 9.42
C SER A 245 5.50 3.26 8.65
N GLU A 246 4.88 2.08 8.61
CA GLU A 246 5.39 0.90 7.91
C GLU A 246 5.50 1.16 6.40
N HIS A 247 4.55 1.86 5.82
CA HIS A 247 4.60 2.28 4.43
C HIS A 247 5.66 3.35 4.20
N HIS A 248 5.85 4.27 5.14
CA HIS A 248 6.95 5.25 5.05
C HIS A 248 8.31 4.56 5.01
N LEU A 249 8.57 3.58 5.89
CA LEU A 249 9.79 2.77 5.87
C LEU A 249 9.93 2.01 4.53
N SER A 250 8.87 1.33 4.08
CA SER A 250 8.84 0.60 2.82
C SER A 250 9.16 1.48 1.61
N HIS A 251 8.58 2.68 1.54
CA HIS A 251 8.84 3.63 0.47
C HIS A 251 10.24 4.23 0.53
N TYR A 252 10.78 4.48 1.73
CA TYR A 252 12.16 4.92 1.89
C TYR A 252 13.15 3.90 1.30
N TRP A 253 13.00 2.62 1.66
CA TRP A 253 13.82 1.55 1.08
C TRP A 253 13.66 1.45 -0.44
N GLU A 254 12.43 1.54 -0.93
CA GLU A 254 12.17 1.49 -2.37
C GLU A 254 12.87 2.62 -3.12
N MET A 255 12.82 3.85 -2.61
CA MET A 255 13.54 4.99 -3.19
C MET A 255 15.06 4.77 -3.18
N THR A 256 15.61 4.20 -2.11
CA THR A 256 17.04 3.86 -2.01
C THR A 256 17.42 2.83 -3.07
N LEU A 257 16.66 1.75 -3.19
CA LEU A 257 16.91 0.68 -4.17
C LEU A 257 16.84 1.20 -5.62
N LEU A 258 15.82 2.02 -5.93
CA LEU A 258 15.68 2.65 -7.25
C LEU A 258 16.88 3.56 -7.57
N LYS A 259 17.33 4.37 -6.62
CA LYS A 259 18.48 5.26 -6.78
C LYS A 259 19.77 4.47 -7.07
N GLU A 260 19.93 3.33 -6.44
CA GLU A 260 21.09 2.44 -6.59
C GLU A 260 20.98 1.48 -7.80
N GLY A 261 19.85 1.48 -8.51
CA GLY A 261 19.61 0.56 -9.63
C GLY A 261 19.52 -0.90 -9.21
N ARG A 262 19.13 -1.17 -7.96
CA ARG A 262 18.92 -2.51 -7.41
C ARG A 262 17.53 -3.03 -7.76
N PRO A 263 17.37 -4.37 -7.87
CA PRO A 263 16.07 -4.99 -8.11
C PRO A 263 14.99 -4.57 -7.12
N ALA A 264 13.76 -4.44 -7.59
CA ALA A 264 12.64 -4.14 -6.74
C ALA A 264 12.35 -5.30 -5.76
N ILE A 265 11.99 -4.96 -4.52
CA ILE A 265 11.48 -5.90 -3.53
C ILE A 265 9.95 -5.78 -3.52
N LEU A 266 9.24 -6.91 -3.44
CA LEU A 266 7.78 -6.91 -3.38
C LEU A 266 7.26 -5.95 -2.31
N HIS A 267 6.25 -5.16 -2.66
CA HIS A 267 5.73 -4.08 -1.82
C HIS A 267 5.34 -4.56 -0.42
N GLY A 268 4.43 -5.51 -0.34
CA GLY A 268 3.95 -6.00 0.95
C GLY A 268 4.99 -6.82 1.73
N ALA A 269 6.02 -7.36 1.08
CA ALA A 269 7.17 -7.96 1.78
C ALA A 269 7.94 -6.89 2.58
N LYS A 270 8.17 -5.71 1.98
CA LYS A 270 8.76 -4.56 2.69
C LYS A 270 7.84 -4.04 3.79
N VAL A 271 6.54 -3.89 3.49
CA VAL A 271 5.53 -3.43 4.45
C VAL A 271 5.45 -4.37 5.64
N GLY A 272 5.37 -5.68 5.43
CA GLY A 272 5.30 -6.67 6.50
C GLY A 272 6.51 -6.60 7.45
N VAL A 273 7.72 -6.56 6.91
CA VAL A 273 8.93 -6.41 7.74
C VAL A 273 8.97 -5.04 8.43
N ALA A 274 8.61 -3.97 7.74
CA ALA A 274 8.54 -2.63 8.33
C ALA A 274 7.53 -2.57 9.49
N THR A 275 6.40 -3.29 9.39
CA THR A 275 5.41 -3.38 10.47
C THR A 275 6.02 -3.94 11.75
N THR A 276 6.92 -4.94 11.66
CA THR A 276 7.61 -5.48 12.85
C THR A 276 8.54 -4.45 13.51
N LEU A 277 9.18 -3.58 12.72
CA LEU A 277 10.04 -2.51 13.25
C LEU A 277 9.20 -1.40 13.90
N VAL A 278 8.09 -1.01 13.25
CA VAL A 278 7.16 0.00 13.79
C VAL A 278 6.51 -0.50 15.08
N ALA A 279 6.12 -1.77 15.14
CA ALA A 279 5.55 -2.38 16.35
C ALA A 279 6.49 -2.27 17.57
N ARG A 280 7.82 -2.29 17.40
CA ARG A 280 8.79 -2.04 18.48
C ARG A 280 8.65 -0.63 19.08
N ARG A 281 8.26 0.38 18.26
CA ARG A 281 8.01 1.73 18.76
C ARG A 281 6.72 1.78 19.58
N TYR A 282 5.66 1.13 19.11
CA TYR A 282 4.41 0.99 19.86
C TYR A 282 4.61 0.22 21.16
N GLU A 283 5.40 -0.85 21.15
CA GLU A 283 5.76 -1.61 22.36
C GLU A 283 6.45 -0.72 23.40
N LYS A 284 7.44 0.11 23.00
CA LYS A 284 8.08 1.07 23.90
C LYS A 284 7.07 2.06 24.49
N ILE A 285 6.20 2.65 23.67
CA ILE A 285 5.18 3.61 24.10
C ILE A 285 4.21 2.97 25.10
N ARG A 286 3.82 1.72 24.87
CA ARG A 286 2.95 0.98 25.79
C ARG A 286 3.47 0.88 27.20
N HIS A 287 4.80 0.79 27.37
CA HIS A 287 5.46 0.60 28.66
C HIS A 287 5.99 1.90 29.30
N MET A 288 5.99 3.02 28.59
CA MET A 288 6.46 4.29 29.15
C MET A 288 5.43 4.89 30.11
N THR A 289 5.92 5.38 31.25
CA THR A 289 5.08 6.12 32.20
C THR A 289 4.86 7.55 31.74
N ARG A 290 3.77 8.17 32.20
CA ARG A 290 3.46 9.59 31.92
C ARG A 290 4.58 10.54 32.42
N ASP A 291 5.22 10.19 33.54
CA ASP A 291 6.32 10.99 34.10
C ASP A 291 7.57 10.91 33.21
N GLU A 292 7.95 9.72 32.72
CA GLU A 292 9.04 9.57 31.77
C GLU A 292 8.81 10.38 30.49
N VAL A 293 7.59 10.36 29.97
CA VAL A 293 7.19 11.15 28.80
C VAL A 293 7.32 12.63 29.07
N SER A 294 6.83 13.10 30.22
CA SER A 294 6.91 14.51 30.62
C SER A 294 8.37 14.99 30.72
N VAL A 295 9.25 14.17 31.30
CA VAL A 295 10.69 14.47 31.41
C VAL A 295 11.32 14.56 30.01
N ARG A 296 11.06 13.59 29.12
CA ARG A 296 11.57 13.60 27.74
C ARG A 296 11.12 14.82 26.96
N LEU A 297 9.82 15.10 26.99
CA LEU A 297 9.24 16.26 26.29
C LEU A 297 9.80 17.58 26.81
N ALA A 298 10.04 17.70 28.11
CA ALA A 298 10.67 18.90 28.69
C ALA A 298 12.10 19.11 28.13
N ALA A 299 12.83 18.04 27.90
CA ALA A 299 14.20 18.09 27.36
C ALA A 299 14.25 18.28 25.82
N THR A 300 13.15 18.02 25.10
CA THR A 300 13.14 18.11 23.62
C THR A 300 12.96 19.57 23.18
N PRO A 301 13.93 20.17 22.48
CA PRO A 301 13.80 21.52 21.93
C PRO A 301 12.84 21.53 20.73
N LEU A 302 12.36 22.72 20.38
CA LEU A 302 11.73 22.95 19.08
C LEU A 302 12.74 22.58 17.97
N PRO A 303 12.35 21.77 16.97
CA PRO A 303 13.22 21.50 15.84
C PRO A 303 13.66 22.79 15.13
N ASP A 304 14.95 22.90 14.85
CA ASP A 304 15.50 24.01 14.10
C ASP A 304 15.14 23.85 12.61
N ARG A 305 14.31 24.76 12.10
CA ARG A 305 13.78 24.69 10.74
C ARG A 305 14.86 24.63 9.65
N GLU A 306 15.91 25.45 9.78
CA GLU A 306 16.96 25.51 8.76
C GLU A 306 17.79 24.22 8.76
N ARG A 307 18.09 23.73 9.92
CA ARG A 307 18.79 22.47 10.11
C ARG A 307 17.99 21.28 9.59
N GLU A 308 16.67 21.25 9.87
CA GLU A 308 15.78 20.19 9.35
C GLU A 308 15.67 20.25 7.82
N ILE A 309 15.54 21.43 7.23
CA ILE A 309 15.53 21.60 5.76
C ILE A 309 16.85 21.13 5.14
N ALA A 310 18.01 21.52 5.71
CA ALA A 310 19.32 21.06 5.23
C ALA A 310 19.46 19.53 5.32
N LEU A 311 18.93 18.94 6.39
CA LEU A 311 18.86 17.49 6.58
C LEU A 311 18.03 16.83 5.47
N LEU A 312 16.81 17.33 5.22
CA LEU A 312 15.92 16.81 4.18
C LEU A 312 16.54 16.90 2.79
N GLN A 313 17.21 18.02 2.47
CA GLN A 313 17.94 18.18 1.22
C GLN A 313 19.06 17.16 1.05
N ASN A 314 19.80 16.88 2.11
CA ASN A 314 20.87 15.87 2.08
C ASN A 314 20.33 14.44 1.93
N VAL A 315 19.25 14.09 2.65
CA VAL A 315 18.69 12.73 2.67
C VAL A 315 17.90 12.43 1.40
N PHE A 316 17.03 13.33 0.99
CA PHE A 316 16.07 13.10 -0.11
C PHE A 316 16.52 13.67 -1.47
N GLY A 317 17.58 14.51 -1.51
CA GLY A 317 18.12 15.02 -2.75
C GLY A 317 17.08 15.73 -3.61
N ALA A 318 16.89 15.30 -4.85
CA ALA A 318 16.00 15.94 -5.81
C ALA A 318 14.51 15.99 -5.39
N VAL A 319 14.05 15.06 -4.51
CA VAL A 319 12.66 15.07 -4.01
C VAL A 319 12.49 15.80 -2.68
N ALA A 320 13.56 16.38 -2.14
CA ALA A 320 13.52 17.11 -0.86
C ALA A 320 12.51 18.26 -0.89
N GLY A 321 12.35 18.94 -2.02
CA GLY A 321 11.40 20.04 -2.15
C GLY A 321 9.95 19.65 -1.85
N GLN A 322 9.51 18.49 -2.34
CA GLN A 322 8.17 17.98 -2.03
C GLN A 322 8.06 17.58 -0.55
N SER A 323 9.05 16.89 -0.01
CA SER A 323 9.06 16.51 1.42
C SER A 323 9.04 17.74 2.34
N ILE A 324 9.78 18.80 2.01
CA ILE A 324 9.77 20.06 2.75
C ILE A 324 8.37 20.69 2.74
N LEU A 325 7.72 20.75 1.57
CA LEU A 325 6.36 21.29 1.45
C LEU A 325 5.35 20.46 2.25
N GLU A 326 5.41 19.14 2.15
CA GLU A 326 4.53 18.25 2.92
C GLU A 326 4.77 18.36 4.44
N GLN A 327 6.00 18.62 4.87
CA GLN A 327 6.37 18.76 6.28
C GLN A 327 6.23 20.20 6.82
N ALA A 328 5.82 21.16 6.01
CA ALA A 328 5.69 22.55 6.44
C ALA A 328 4.87 22.71 7.74
N PRO A 329 3.74 22.01 7.97
CA PRO A 329 3.00 22.12 9.23
C PRO A 329 3.82 21.75 10.47
N PHE A 330 4.79 20.85 10.36
CA PHE A 330 5.69 20.48 11.44
C PHE A 330 6.93 21.41 11.51
N LEU A 331 7.53 21.72 10.36
CA LEU A 331 8.74 22.54 10.27
C LEU A 331 8.51 24.01 10.64
N ASP A 332 7.31 24.52 10.38
CA ASP A 332 6.93 25.92 10.64
C ASP A 332 6.29 26.11 12.01
N MET A 333 6.36 25.11 12.91
CA MET A 333 5.84 25.23 14.27
C MET A 333 6.58 26.34 15.05
N THR A 334 5.79 27.11 15.79
CA THR A 334 6.33 28.08 16.77
C THR A 334 6.64 27.39 18.09
N ALA A 335 7.38 28.05 18.96
CA ALA A 335 7.62 27.56 20.32
C ALA A 335 6.31 27.35 21.10
N GLU A 336 5.30 28.18 20.86
CA GLU A 336 3.98 28.07 21.45
C GLU A 336 3.23 26.82 20.94
N SER A 337 3.09 26.66 19.62
CA SER A 337 2.39 25.50 19.03
C SER A 337 3.08 24.19 19.34
N PHE A 338 4.42 24.16 19.39
CA PHE A 338 5.17 22.99 19.82
C PHE A 338 4.97 22.69 21.32
N GLY A 339 4.88 23.73 22.16
CA GLY A 339 4.51 23.61 23.58
C GLY A 339 3.11 23.03 23.76
N GLN A 340 2.14 23.49 22.97
CA GLN A 340 0.77 22.96 22.96
C GLN A 340 0.75 21.48 22.53
N LEU A 341 1.51 21.09 21.50
CA LEU A 341 1.63 19.68 21.09
C LEU A 341 2.21 18.81 22.21
N LYS A 342 3.27 19.27 22.89
CA LYS A 342 3.86 18.55 24.04
C LYS A 342 2.85 18.38 25.17
N ALA A 343 2.10 19.43 25.51
CA ALA A 343 1.05 19.37 26.52
C ALA A 343 -0.04 18.37 26.13
N LYS A 344 -0.49 18.39 24.87
CA LYS A 344 -1.50 17.47 24.33
C LYS A 344 -1.02 16.01 24.39
N ILE A 345 0.26 15.74 24.10
CA ILE A 345 0.86 14.39 24.23
C ILE A 345 0.77 13.91 25.69
N VAL A 346 1.14 14.74 26.67
CA VAL A 346 1.06 14.36 28.08
C VAL A 346 -0.38 14.17 28.54
N GLU A 347 -1.28 15.05 28.15
CA GLU A 347 -2.71 14.99 28.48
C GLU A 347 -3.34 13.69 27.94
N ARG A 348 -3.08 13.37 26.68
CA ARG A 348 -3.66 12.23 25.97
C ARG A 348 -2.84 10.95 26.10
N TRP A 349 -1.86 10.91 27.06
CA TRP A 349 -0.93 9.76 27.13
C TRP A 349 -1.64 8.44 27.34
N GLN A 350 -2.68 8.40 28.14
CA GLN A 350 -3.46 7.17 28.36
C GLN A 350 -4.15 6.69 27.08
N ASP A 351 -4.69 7.60 26.26
CA ASP A 351 -5.30 7.25 24.97
C ASP A 351 -4.22 6.76 23.99
N ILE A 352 -3.04 7.40 23.97
CA ILE A 352 -1.90 6.98 23.17
C ILE A 352 -1.47 5.55 23.55
N GLN A 353 -1.44 5.21 24.83
CA GLN A 353 -1.15 3.85 25.29
C GLN A 353 -2.25 2.86 24.92
N ALA A 354 -3.52 3.26 24.95
CA ALA A 354 -4.63 2.42 24.50
C ALA A 354 -4.51 2.11 22.99
N ILE A 355 -4.18 3.11 22.17
CA ILE A 355 -3.87 2.90 20.74
C ILE A 355 -2.68 1.96 20.58
N ALA A 356 -1.59 2.18 21.33
CA ALA A 356 -0.40 1.33 21.26
C ALA A 356 -0.69 -0.13 21.65
N ALA A 357 -1.68 -0.37 22.52
CA ALA A 357 -2.11 -1.71 22.92
C ALA A 357 -2.86 -2.47 21.81
N THR A 358 -3.37 -1.79 20.76
CA THR A 358 -4.01 -2.44 19.62
C THR A 358 -3.02 -3.07 18.64
N VAL A 359 -1.73 -2.69 18.71
CA VAL A 359 -0.68 -3.24 17.85
C VAL A 359 -0.10 -4.49 18.53
N PRO A 360 -0.05 -5.66 17.85
CA PRO A 360 0.54 -6.88 18.41
C PRO A 360 2.02 -6.73 18.77
N ALA A 361 2.52 -7.64 19.60
CA ALA A 361 3.94 -7.68 19.91
C ALA A 361 4.78 -7.96 18.63
N PRO A 362 5.99 -7.37 18.49
CA PRO A 362 6.84 -7.59 17.32
C PRO A 362 7.12 -9.07 17.03
N ALA A 363 7.26 -9.90 18.08
CA ALA A 363 7.50 -11.33 17.94
C ALA A 363 6.32 -12.07 17.29
N ASP A 364 5.09 -11.70 17.63
CA ASP A 364 3.88 -12.30 17.07
C ASP A 364 3.75 -11.98 15.57
N LEU A 365 4.09 -10.74 15.19
CA LEU A 365 4.08 -10.31 13.78
C LEU A 365 5.15 -11.05 12.96
N VAL A 366 6.35 -11.27 13.52
CA VAL A 366 7.40 -12.07 12.90
C VAL A 366 6.93 -13.51 12.68
N GLU A 367 6.24 -14.11 13.64
CA GLU A 367 5.71 -15.47 13.51
C GLU A 367 4.61 -15.57 12.44
N LEU A 368 3.74 -14.59 12.35
CA LEU A 368 2.75 -14.50 11.27
C LEU A 368 3.40 -14.48 9.89
N LEU A 369 4.46 -13.67 9.69
CA LEU A 369 5.21 -13.64 8.42
C LEU A 369 5.85 -14.98 8.10
N ARG A 370 6.41 -15.68 9.08
CA ARG A 370 6.97 -17.03 8.92
C ARG A 370 5.90 -18.04 8.53
N THR A 371 4.74 -17.99 9.16
CA THR A 371 3.61 -18.88 8.90
C THR A 371 3.17 -18.83 7.43
N VAL A 372 3.20 -17.65 6.81
CA VAL A 372 2.86 -17.50 5.39
C VAL A 372 4.04 -17.70 4.44
N GLY A 373 5.24 -17.98 4.97
CA GLY A 373 6.47 -18.17 4.17
C GLY A 373 7.04 -16.86 3.61
N GLY A 374 6.74 -15.73 4.25
CA GLY A 374 7.26 -14.41 3.88
C GLY A 374 8.60 -14.08 4.57
N PRO A 375 9.32 -13.05 4.07
CA PRO A 375 10.48 -12.52 4.77
C PRO A 375 10.07 -11.96 6.14
N ALA A 376 10.80 -12.36 7.18
CA ALA A 376 10.49 -12.03 8.57
C ALA A 376 11.44 -11.00 9.19
N ASP A 377 12.47 -10.60 8.44
CA ASP A 377 13.45 -9.59 8.86
C ASP A 377 14.04 -8.83 7.65
N THR A 378 14.81 -7.78 7.95
CA THR A 378 15.42 -6.90 6.95
C THR A 378 16.54 -7.58 6.14
N ARG A 379 17.22 -8.58 6.70
CA ARG A 379 18.26 -9.35 6.00
C ARG A 379 17.64 -10.23 4.92
N ALA A 380 16.50 -10.83 5.20
CA ALA A 380 15.72 -11.59 4.21
C ALA A 380 15.23 -10.72 3.03
N LEU A 381 15.11 -9.40 3.23
CA LEU A 381 14.86 -8.41 2.17
C LEU A 381 16.14 -7.99 1.42
N GLY A 382 17.34 -8.41 1.86
CA GLY A 382 18.61 -7.96 1.29
C GLY A 382 18.98 -6.52 1.65
N LEU A 383 18.42 -5.98 2.74
CA LEU A 383 18.73 -4.65 3.27
C LEU A 383 19.86 -4.74 4.28
N ASN A 384 20.80 -3.79 4.23
CA ASN A 384 21.87 -3.68 5.19
C ASN A 384 21.46 -2.82 6.42
N GLU A 385 22.26 -2.88 7.48
CA GLU A 385 21.94 -2.20 8.75
C GLU A 385 21.85 -0.66 8.61
N ASN A 386 22.67 -0.08 7.74
CA ASN A 386 22.63 1.36 7.51
C ASN A 386 21.34 1.79 6.79
N GLU A 387 20.89 1.03 5.78
CA GLU A 387 19.62 1.30 5.09
C GLU A 387 18.42 1.23 6.04
N VAL A 388 18.45 0.29 6.97
CA VAL A 388 17.42 0.16 8.01
C VAL A 388 17.47 1.35 8.97
N ALA A 389 18.63 1.68 9.50
CA ALA A 389 18.81 2.79 10.46
C ALA A 389 18.43 4.14 9.83
N MET A 390 18.79 4.37 8.56
CA MET A 390 18.43 5.58 7.83
C MET A 390 16.91 5.68 7.61
N ALA A 391 16.25 4.57 7.28
CA ALA A 391 14.79 4.55 7.13
C ALA A 391 14.09 4.82 8.48
N GLU A 392 14.49 4.14 9.57
CA GLU A 392 13.93 4.38 10.90
C GLU A 392 14.08 5.83 11.35
N LYS A 393 15.16 6.49 10.95
CA LYS A 393 15.44 7.88 11.31
C LYS A 393 14.71 8.90 10.46
N TYR A 394 14.54 8.66 9.16
CA TYR A 394 14.13 9.70 8.21
C TYR A 394 12.81 9.43 7.47
N ALA A 395 12.29 8.21 7.49
CA ALA A 395 11.07 7.89 6.71
C ALA A 395 9.84 8.68 7.16
N HIS A 396 9.78 9.13 8.42
CA HIS A 396 8.67 9.95 8.93
C HIS A 396 8.52 11.32 8.23
N TYR A 397 9.52 11.73 7.44
CA TYR A 397 9.45 12.97 6.63
C TYR A 397 8.84 12.77 5.24
N LEU A 398 8.59 11.53 4.81
CA LEU A 398 8.08 11.25 3.44
C LEU A 398 6.65 11.74 3.20
N ARG A 399 5.84 11.84 4.25
CA ARG A 399 4.44 12.26 4.15
C ARG A 399 4.06 13.15 5.31
N ASN A 400 3.15 14.09 5.06
CA ASN A 400 2.55 14.89 6.11
C ASN A 400 1.50 14.08 6.88
N ARG A 401 1.99 13.22 7.78
CA ARG A 401 1.17 12.42 8.71
C ARG A 401 1.82 12.41 10.07
N PHE A 402 0.99 12.54 11.10
CA PHE A 402 1.46 12.33 12.46
C PHE A 402 1.40 10.84 12.79
N THR A 403 2.53 10.20 12.83
CA THR A 403 2.66 8.75 13.04
C THR A 403 3.47 8.46 14.30
N VAL A 404 3.48 7.19 14.73
CA VAL A 404 4.32 6.77 15.86
C VAL A 404 5.80 7.08 15.65
N MET A 405 6.30 7.09 14.42
CA MET A 405 7.67 7.48 14.12
C MET A 405 7.92 8.97 14.37
N LYS A 406 6.92 9.82 14.07
CA LYS A 406 6.98 11.26 14.41
C LYS A 406 6.92 11.45 15.93
N LEU A 407 6.05 10.73 16.62
CA LEU A 407 6.00 10.74 18.08
C LEU A 407 7.31 10.28 18.70
N ALA A 408 7.91 9.19 18.18
CA ALA A 408 9.20 8.68 18.63
C ALA A 408 10.32 9.72 18.42
N TYR A 409 10.33 10.41 17.28
CA TYR A 409 11.27 11.52 17.03
C TYR A 409 11.14 12.62 18.09
N ILE A 410 9.91 13.05 18.41
CA ILE A 410 9.66 14.09 19.44
C ILE A 410 10.06 13.61 20.84
N LEU A 411 9.90 12.32 21.14
CA LEU A 411 10.27 11.71 22.43
C LEU A 411 11.75 11.34 22.53
N GLY A 412 12.54 11.47 21.45
CA GLY A 412 13.94 11.05 21.43
C GLY A 412 14.14 9.54 21.61
N LEU A 413 13.31 8.71 20.92
CA LEU A 413 13.29 7.25 21.01
C LEU A 413 13.98 6.59 19.82
#